data_70f9a08dbb1de99321a7abfaec3a6792
#
_entry.id   70f9a08dbb1de99321a7abfaec3a6792
#
_cell.length_a   1.000
_cell.length_b   1.000
_cell.length_c   1.000
_cell.angle_alpha   90.00
_cell.angle_beta   90.00
_cell.angle_gamma   90.00
#
_symmetry.space_group_name_H-M   'P 1'
#
loop_
_entity.id
_entity.type
_entity.pdbx_description
1 polymer ?
#
loop_
_entity_poly.entity_id
_entity_poly.type
_entity_poly.pdbx_seq_one_letter_code
_entity_poly.pdbx_strand_id
1 'polypeptide(L)'
;MFVCLSTAELTAAGWSSHQIDNALACCLRRVRSGRYLVKRQCQTPIHEHIALIAGSDRTHLPVETAGMRKRDEDLRILVRSYVGDLPPGATLSHRSALIVHGLPIPYFDRDESIVAEVVHPTHGVRRNTLLMRRRDYGSAEVCEIDGARATTLLRTLADIARDYPLAFAVAVIDAAIHTSLVTLPLVREYCEAHPVRTRQRRVDRVLGLADGRRESIAESICAVRFVEFSIPGFEPQVTIRDENGNFVARTDFANRRAKTVAEFDGAGKYHLPGRDPRRELELERQREYKLRNLGYSVFRLRWQDLFSADVFLRIRARVASTAGTTG
;
A
#
# COMPACT_ATOMS: atom_id res chain seq x y z
N MET A 1 17.42 6.60 1.96
CA MET A 1 16.81 7.26 0.78
C MET A 1 17.59 6.84 -0.46
N PHE A 2 16.92 6.44 -1.56
CA PHE A 2 17.63 6.01 -2.79
C PHE A 2 18.28 7.19 -3.49
N VAL A 3 19.53 7.01 -3.99
CA VAL A 3 20.24 8.00 -4.77
C VAL A 3 20.08 7.69 -6.25
N CYS A 4 19.43 8.60 -6.96
CA CYS A 4 19.29 8.54 -8.41
C CYS A 4 20.13 9.65 -9.03
N LEU A 5 21.13 9.27 -9.82
CA LEU A 5 22.00 10.19 -10.56
C LEU A 5 21.49 10.37 -11.99
N SER A 6 21.61 11.57 -12.51
CA SER A 6 21.36 11.87 -13.92
C SER A 6 22.61 11.64 -14.77
N THR A 7 22.42 11.46 -16.08
CA THR A 7 23.54 11.47 -17.04
C THR A 7 24.34 12.78 -16.92
N ALA A 8 23.67 13.92 -16.73
CA ALA A 8 24.34 15.21 -16.60
C ALA A 8 25.25 15.29 -15.37
N GLU A 9 24.78 14.80 -14.21
CA GLU A 9 25.59 14.74 -12.98
C GLU A 9 26.81 13.82 -13.15
N LEU A 10 26.62 12.65 -13.77
CA LEU A 10 27.72 11.74 -14.06
C LEU A 10 28.74 12.36 -15.04
N THR A 11 28.29 13.02 -16.10
CA THR A 11 29.14 13.69 -17.06
C THR A 11 29.89 14.87 -16.42
N ALA A 12 29.23 15.67 -15.59
CA ALA A 12 29.86 16.76 -14.85
C ALA A 12 30.93 16.26 -13.87
N ALA A 13 30.77 15.05 -13.35
CA ALA A 13 31.80 14.36 -12.56
C ALA A 13 32.91 13.67 -13.39
N GLY A 14 32.94 13.90 -14.70
CA GLY A 14 33.96 13.39 -15.59
C GLY A 14 33.73 12.00 -16.19
N TRP A 15 32.50 11.44 -16.03
CA TRP A 15 32.16 10.12 -16.56
C TRP A 15 31.83 10.18 -18.06
N SER A 16 32.48 9.36 -18.86
CA SER A 16 32.11 9.12 -20.25
C SER A 16 30.92 8.18 -20.37
N SER A 17 30.23 8.19 -21.51
CA SER A 17 29.12 7.24 -21.78
C SER A 17 29.57 5.79 -21.64
N HIS A 18 30.80 5.46 -22.07
CA HIS A 18 31.39 4.13 -21.95
C HIS A 18 31.58 3.69 -20.48
N GLN A 19 32.01 4.61 -19.61
CA GLN A 19 32.14 4.32 -18.17
C GLN A 19 30.75 4.10 -17.51
N ILE A 20 29.75 4.89 -17.92
CA ILE A 20 28.37 4.70 -17.45
C ILE A 20 27.84 3.33 -17.88
N ASP A 21 28.06 2.93 -19.14
CA ASP A 21 27.59 1.63 -19.64
C ASP A 21 28.33 0.47 -18.95
N ASN A 22 29.63 0.57 -18.71
CA ASN A 22 30.35 -0.43 -17.91
C ASN A 22 29.85 -0.53 -16.48
N ALA A 23 29.50 0.59 -15.86
CA ALA A 23 28.97 0.62 -14.50
C ALA A 23 27.57 -0.03 -14.36
N LEU A 24 26.81 -0.14 -15.44
CA LEU A 24 25.54 -0.87 -15.46
C LEU A 24 25.72 -2.37 -15.17
N ALA A 25 26.86 -2.94 -15.49
CA ALA A 25 27.19 -4.33 -15.18
C ALA A 25 27.48 -4.58 -13.70
N CYS A 26 27.83 -3.55 -12.91
CA CYS A 26 28.26 -3.69 -11.51
C CYS A 26 27.48 -2.80 -10.52
N CYS A 27 27.68 -1.50 -10.54
CA CYS A 27 27.26 -0.58 -9.46
C CYS A 27 26.09 0.34 -9.81
N LEU A 28 25.72 0.45 -11.08
CA LEU A 28 24.55 1.22 -11.52
C LEU A 28 23.40 0.33 -11.99
N ARG A 29 22.18 0.82 -11.85
CA ARG A 29 20.98 0.29 -12.50
C ARG A 29 20.27 1.44 -13.23
N ARG A 30 20.00 1.28 -14.51
CA ARG A 30 19.17 2.24 -15.22
C ARG A 30 17.73 2.14 -14.70
N VAL A 31 17.21 3.23 -14.17
CA VAL A 31 15.81 3.34 -13.68
C VAL A 31 14.90 3.76 -14.83
N ARG A 32 15.32 4.77 -15.59
CA ARG A 32 14.70 5.26 -16.83
C ARG A 32 15.76 5.96 -17.69
N SER A 33 15.38 6.47 -18.85
CA SER A 33 16.29 7.19 -19.71
C SER A 33 16.98 8.33 -18.96
N GLY A 34 18.31 8.32 -18.97
CA GLY A 34 19.14 9.35 -18.35
C GLY A 34 19.13 9.39 -16.81
N ARG A 35 18.56 8.36 -16.14
CA ARG A 35 18.52 8.28 -14.67
C ARG A 35 18.96 6.91 -14.18
N TYR A 36 19.88 6.90 -13.22
CA TYR A 36 20.59 5.72 -12.74
C TYR A 36 20.52 5.65 -11.21
N LEU A 37 20.20 4.47 -10.69
CA LEU A 37 20.29 4.14 -9.26
C LEU A 37 21.68 3.60 -8.95
N VAL A 38 22.31 4.08 -7.90
CA VAL A 38 23.52 3.47 -7.34
C VAL A 38 23.14 2.23 -6.53
N LYS A 39 23.52 1.04 -7.00
CA LYS A 39 23.17 -0.25 -6.37
C LYS A 39 24.09 -0.60 -5.20
N ARG A 40 25.37 -0.32 -5.33
CA ARG A 40 26.38 -0.66 -4.32
C ARG A 40 27.64 0.19 -4.55
N GLN A 41 28.45 0.30 -3.50
CA GLN A 41 29.79 0.83 -3.64
C GLN A 41 30.61 -0.12 -4.52
N CYS A 42 31.29 0.41 -5.51
CA CYS A 42 32.09 -0.36 -6.46
C CYS A 42 33.55 -0.37 -6.03
N GLN A 43 34.18 -1.54 -6.10
CA GLN A 43 35.63 -1.70 -5.86
C GLN A 43 36.47 -1.52 -7.13
N THR A 44 35.82 -1.31 -8.26
CA THR A 44 36.51 -1.04 -9.53
C THR A 44 37.09 0.37 -9.46
N PRO A 45 38.44 0.56 -9.64
CA PRO A 45 39.09 1.88 -9.48
C PRO A 45 38.44 2.99 -10.32
N ILE A 46 38.01 2.69 -11.53
CA ILE A 46 37.38 3.64 -12.45
C ILE A 46 36.00 4.13 -11.91
N HIS A 47 35.33 3.32 -11.03
CA HIS A 47 34.00 3.62 -10.46
C HIS A 47 34.07 4.08 -9.00
N GLU A 48 35.28 4.23 -8.43
CA GLU A 48 35.47 4.52 -7.01
C GLU A 48 34.83 5.83 -6.59
N HIS A 49 34.78 6.80 -7.49
CA HIS A 49 34.19 8.11 -7.23
C HIS A 49 32.63 8.12 -7.22
N ILE A 50 31.97 7.02 -7.58
CA ILE A 50 30.50 7.00 -7.62
C ILE A 50 29.89 7.23 -6.24
N ALA A 51 30.56 6.73 -5.19
CA ALA A 51 30.14 6.96 -3.80
C ALA A 51 30.26 8.43 -3.39
N LEU A 52 31.28 9.15 -3.92
CA LEU A 52 31.45 10.59 -3.68
C LEU A 52 30.37 11.41 -4.37
N ILE A 53 30.03 11.06 -5.63
CA ILE A 53 28.95 11.71 -6.39
C ILE A 53 27.60 11.46 -5.71
N ALA A 54 27.38 10.25 -5.18
CA ALA A 54 26.16 9.86 -4.49
C ALA A 54 26.01 10.48 -3.09
N GLY A 55 27.09 10.99 -2.50
CA GLY A 55 27.16 11.42 -1.10
C GLY A 55 27.30 10.22 -0.15
N SER A 56 28.35 10.20 0.67
CA SER A 56 28.77 9.05 1.51
C SER A 56 27.69 8.51 2.46
N ASP A 57 26.72 9.33 2.87
CA ASP A 57 25.65 8.95 3.81
C ASP A 57 24.38 8.39 3.18
N ARG A 58 24.32 8.23 1.85
CA ARG A 58 23.08 7.96 1.14
C ARG A 58 23.02 6.64 0.38
N THR A 59 24.01 5.78 0.55
CA THR A 59 23.97 4.43 -0.04
C THR A 59 23.10 3.49 0.78
N HIS A 60 21.79 3.75 0.85
CA HIS A 60 20.85 2.68 1.15
C HIS A 60 20.75 1.80 -0.08
N LEU A 61 21.58 0.77 -0.07
CA LEU A 61 21.51 -0.30 -1.06
C LEU A 61 20.14 -0.93 -1.00
N PRO A 62 19.43 -1.09 -2.14
CA PRO A 62 18.21 -1.86 -2.17
C PRO A 62 18.54 -3.27 -1.65
N VAL A 63 17.89 -3.68 -0.57
CA VAL A 63 17.92 -5.09 -0.17
C VAL A 63 17.24 -5.85 -1.29
N GLU A 64 17.85 -6.92 -1.79
CA GLU A 64 17.21 -7.76 -2.80
C GLU A 64 15.92 -8.34 -2.22
N THR A 65 14.81 -7.72 -2.56
CA THR A 65 13.46 -8.15 -2.17
C THR A 65 12.81 -8.88 -3.34
N ALA A 66 11.95 -9.85 -3.04
CA ALA A 66 11.24 -10.63 -4.05
C ALA A 66 9.74 -10.27 -4.08
N GLY A 67 9.07 -10.56 -5.18
CA GLY A 67 7.63 -10.45 -5.32
C GLY A 67 7.09 -9.02 -5.18
N MET A 68 6.04 -8.86 -4.38
CA MET A 68 5.32 -7.58 -4.23
C MET A 68 6.18 -6.50 -3.57
N ARG A 69 7.07 -6.85 -2.63
CA ARG A 69 8.02 -5.92 -2.00
C ARG A 69 8.98 -5.32 -3.02
N LYS A 70 9.45 -6.13 -3.97
CA LYS A 70 10.30 -5.65 -5.08
C LYS A 70 9.57 -4.65 -5.95
N ARG A 71 8.31 -4.89 -6.27
CA ARG A 71 7.51 -3.97 -7.10
C ARG A 71 7.24 -2.64 -6.40
N ASP A 72 6.97 -2.66 -5.09
CA ASP A 72 6.85 -1.45 -4.28
C ASP A 72 8.16 -0.65 -4.27
N GLU A 73 9.27 -1.32 -4.05
CA GLU A 73 10.60 -0.70 -4.08
C GLU A 73 10.94 -0.13 -5.46
N ASP A 74 10.68 -0.86 -6.54
CA ASP A 74 10.91 -0.39 -7.91
C ASP A 74 10.06 0.84 -8.23
N LEU A 75 8.81 0.89 -7.75
CA LEU A 75 7.97 2.09 -7.90
C LEU A 75 8.53 3.27 -7.09
N ARG A 76 8.98 3.06 -5.85
CA ARG A 76 9.59 4.12 -5.01
C ARG A 76 10.84 4.69 -5.67
N ILE A 77 11.70 3.83 -6.21
CA ILE A 77 12.91 4.24 -6.95
C ILE A 77 12.52 5.03 -8.19
N LEU A 78 11.53 4.55 -8.95
CA LEU A 78 11.06 5.21 -10.15
C LEU A 78 10.47 6.59 -9.85
N VAL A 79 9.61 6.71 -8.84
CA VAL A 79 9.04 7.99 -8.40
C VAL A 79 10.14 8.95 -7.97
N ARG A 80 11.12 8.47 -7.19
CA ARG A 80 12.26 9.29 -6.77
C ARG A 80 13.06 9.81 -7.94
N SER A 81 13.21 9.03 -9.02
CA SER A 81 13.92 9.45 -10.22
C SER A 81 13.26 10.62 -10.96
N TYR A 82 11.99 10.91 -10.68
CA TYR A 82 11.24 12.03 -11.25
C TYR A 82 11.23 13.28 -10.36
N VAL A 83 11.64 13.18 -9.09
CA VAL A 83 11.73 14.36 -8.22
C VAL A 83 12.76 15.33 -8.80
N GLY A 84 12.36 16.57 -9.03
CA GLY A 84 13.17 17.60 -9.71
C GLY A 84 13.26 17.46 -11.22
N ASP A 85 12.60 16.45 -11.83
CA ASP A 85 12.68 16.19 -13.28
C ASP A 85 11.28 15.84 -13.86
N LEU A 86 10.24 16.37 -13.25
CA LEU A 86 8.90 16.27 -13.78
C LEU A 86 8.72 17.16 -15.01
N PRO A 87 7.91 16.75 -16.01
CA PRO A 87 7.51 17.65 -17.08
C PRO A 87 6.91 18.95 -16.51
N PRO A 88 7.17 20.10 -17.15
CA PRO A 88 6.61 21.37 -16.70
C PRO A 88 5.08 21.29 -16.52
N GLY A 89 4.57 21.74 -15.36
CA GLY A 89 3.16 21.68 -15.03
C GLY A 89 2.66 20.32 -14.55
N ALA A 90 3.49 19.28 -14.53
CA ALA A 90 3.11 17.98 -13.96
C ALA A 90 3.29 17.95 -12.43
N THR A 91 2.45 17.18 -11.77
CA THR A 91 2.46 16.99 -10.31
C THR A 91 2.29 15.50 -10.00
N LEU A 92 3.13 14.92 -9.13
CA LEU A 92 2.99 13.53 -8.66
C LEU A 92 1.59 13.32 -8.08
N SER A 93 0.97 12.20 -8.42
CA SER A 93 -0.41 11.90 -8.04
C SER A 93 -0.61 10.40 -7.80
N HIS A 94 -1.79 10.00 -7.35
CA HIS A 94 -2.15 8.59 -7.18
C HIS A 94 -1.07 7.83 -6.39
N ARG A 95 -0.59 6.66 -6.87
CA ARG A 95 0.44 5.86 -6.17
C ARG A 95 1.75 6.63 -5.95
N SER A 96 2.13 7.48 -6.90
CA SER A 96 3.34 8.31 -6.71
C SER A 96 3.17 9.29 -5.55
N ALA A 97 2.01 9.91 -5.41
CA ALA A 97 1.72 10.78 -4.28
C ALA A 97 1.54 9.99 -2.97
N LEU A 98 0.96 8.76 -3.00
CA LEU A 98 0.93 7.91 -1.80
C LEU A 98 2.32 7.67 -1.23
N ILE A 99 3.31 7.40 -2.11
CA ILE A 99 4.71 7.24 -1.70
C ILE A 99 5.26 8.49 -1.03
N VAL A 100 4.97 9.68 -1.60
CA VAL A 100 5.40 10.98 -1.06
C VAL A 100 4.76 11.24 0.31
N HIS A 101 3.49 10.86 0.49
CA HIS A 101 2.76 10.99 1.76
C HIS A 101 3.08 9.87 2.77
N GLY A 102 3.97 8.93 2.45
CA GLY A 102 4.32 7.82 3.35
C GLY A 102 3.24 6.74 3.47
N LEU A 103 2.24 6.76 2.60
CA LEU A 103 1.16 5.77 2.60
C LEU A 103 1.57 4.46 1.87
N PRO A 104 0.98 3.32 2.25
CA PRO A 104 1.27 2.05 1.62
C PRO A 104 0.67 1.93 0.23
N ILE A 105 1.30 1.10 -0.60
CA ILE A 105 0.72 0.59 -1.84
C ILE A 105 0.12 -0.79 -1.55
N PRO A 106 -1.20 -0.95 -1.54
CA PRO A 106 -1.85 -2.19 -1.08
C PRO A 106 -1.45 -3.43 -1.85
N TYR A 107 -1.45 -3.35 -3.18
CA TYR A 107 -1.04 -4.44 -4.07
C TYR A 107 -0.81 -3.93 -5.49
N PHE A 108 -0.25 -4.80 -6.33
CA PHE A 108 -0.11 -4.60 -7.78
C PHE A 108 -0.83 -5.74 -8.50
N ASP A 109 -1.50 -5.44 -9.59
CA ASP A 109 -1.99 -6.47 -10.50
C ASP A 109 -0.82 -7.19 -11.17
N ARG A 110 -0.97 -8.49 -11.48
CA ARG A 110 0.14 -9.34 -11.95
C ARG A 110 0.85 -8.76 -13.18
N ASP A 111 0.06 -8.26 -14.13
CA ASP A 111 0.55 -7.78 -15.43
C ASP A 111 0.68 -6.25 -15.48
N GLU A 112 0.52 -5.58 -14.34
CA GLU A 112 0.58 -4.13 -14.29
C GLU A 112 2.00 -3.62 -14.43
N SER A 113 2.22 -2.69 -15.38
CA SER A 113 3.51 -2.01 -15.54
C SER A 113 3.79 -1.08 -14.36
N ILE A 114 5.03 -1.08 -13.87
CA ILE A 114 5.50 -0.11 -12.87
C ILE A 114 5.70 1.25 -13.58
N VAL A 115 4.84 2.22 -13.27
CA VAL A 115 4.88 3.57 -13.83
C VAL A 115 4.74 4.61 -12.73
N ALA A 116 5.49 5.71 -12.84
CA ALA A 116 5.22 6.89 -12.04
C ALA A 116 3.94 7.55 -12.53
N GLU A 117 3.11 7.99 -11.61
CA GLU A 117 1.81 8.58 -11.91
C GLU A 117 1.81 10.07 -11.59
N VAL A 118 1.41 10.86 -12.56
CA VAL A 118 1.32 12.31 -12.45
C VAL A 118 -0.02 12.81 -12.99
N VAL A 119 -0.43 13.98 -12.57
CA VAL A 119 -1.50 14.76 -13.18
C VAL A 119 -0.94 15.98 -13.89
N HIS A 120 -1.63 16.41 -14.95
CA HIS A 120 -1.33 17.63 -15.69
C HIS A 120 -2.64 18.28 -16.13
N PRO A 121 -2.79 19.63 -16.07
CA PRO A 121 -4.06 20.27 -16.37
C PRO A 121 -4.50 20.11 -17.83
N THR A 122 -3.58 20.09 -18.77
CA THR A 122 -3.89 20.11 -20.21
C THR A 122 -3.49 18.83 -20.96
N HIS A 123 -2.52 18.06 -20.45
CA HIS A 123 -1.96 16.92 -21.18
C HIS A 123 -2.25 15.57 -20.50
N GLY A 124 -2.44 14.54 -21.31
CA GLY A 124 -2.48 13.15 -20.89
C GLY A 124 -1.58 12.32 -21.80
N VAL A 125 -0.70 11.50 -21.23
CA VAL A 125 0.20 10.63 -22.00
C VAL A 125 0.57 9.39 -21.19
N ARG A 126 0.72 8.27 -21.86
CA ARG A 126 1.31 7.04 -21.28
C ARG A 126 2.63 6.74 -21.97
N ARG A 127 3.69 6.62 -21.18
CA ARG A 127 5.02 6.17 -21.60
C ARG A 127 5.42 4.95 -20.75
N ASN A 128 6.54 4.30 -21.10
CA ASN A 128 6.98 3.09 -20.39
C ASN A 128 7.14 3.26 -18.87
N THR A 129 7.54 4.45 -18.42
CA THR A 129 7.81 4.72 -17.00
C THR A 129 6.94 5.83 -16.40
N LEU A 130 6.03 6.43 -17.19
CA LEU A 130 5.23 7.58 -16.77
C LEU A 130 3.80 7.46 -17.27
N LEU A 131 2.83 7.56 -16.36
CA LEU A 131 1.41 7.74 -16.67
C LEU A 131 0.99 9.13 -16.25
N MET A 132 0.78 10.00 -17.22
CA MET A 132 0.26 11.35 -17.02
C MET A 132 -1.23 11.37 -17.33
N ARG A 133 -2.04 11.72 -16.32
CA ARG A 133 -3.49 11.89 -16.49
C ARG A 133 -3.81 13.38 -16.63
N ARG A 134 -4.64 13.70 -17.63
CA ARG A 134 -5.20 15.04 -17.71
C ARG A 134 -6.23 15.23 -16.59
N ARG A 135 -5.93 16.14 -15.68
CA ARG A 135 -6.80 16.49 -14.54
C ARG A 135 -6.65 17.98 -14.25
N ASP A 136 -7.78 18.61 -14.04
CA ASP A 136 -7.83 19.98 -13.53
C ASP A 136 -7.55 19.94 -12.03
N TYR A 137 -6.70 20.87 -11.56
CA TYR A 137 -6.38 21.04 -10.14
C TYR A 137 -5.85 22.47 -9.90
N GLY A 138 -6.20 23.01 -8.73
CA GLY A 138 -5.73 24.31 -8.28
C GLY A 138 -4.39 24.25 -7.53
N SER A 139 -3.79 25.41 -7.33
CA SER A 139 -2.55 25.51 -6.53
C SER A 139 -2.73 25.01 -5.09
N ALA A 140 -3.92 25.18 -4.52
CA ALA A 140 -4.25 24.70 -3.18
C ALA A 140 -4.29 23.16 -3.09
N GLU A 141 -4.35 22.44 -4.21
CA GLU A 141 -4.36 20.98 -4.26
C GLU A 141 -2.96 20.39 -4.51
N VAL A 142 -1.92 21.22 -4.44
CA VAL A 142 -0.51 20.82 -4.64
C VAL A 142 0.27 21.14 -3.37
N CYS A 143 1.15 20.22 -2.98
CA CYS A 143 2.10 20.41 -1.89
C CYS A 143 3.51 20.00 -2.34
N GLU A 144 4.49 20.37 -1.54
CA GLU A 144 5.87 19.93 -1.70
C GLU A 144 6.32 19.24 -0.43
N ILE A 145 6.84 18.01 -0.57
CA ILE A 145 7.33 17.17 0.53
C ILE A 145 8.68 16.60 0.08
N ASP A 146 9.74 16.86 0.83
CA ASP A 146 11.11 16.42 0.53
C ASP A 146 11.56 16.76 -0.91
N GLY A 147 11.20 17.94 -1.41
CA GLY A 147 11.47 18.43 -2.77
C GLY A 147 10.62 17.74 -3.86
N ALA A 148 9.65 16.92 -3.48
CA ALA A 148 8.71 16.29 -4.41
C ALA A 148 7.40 17.08 -4.49
N ARG A 149 7.10 17.62 -5.68
CA ARG A 149 5.82 18.27 -5.95
C ARG A 149 4.75 17.19 -6.16
N ALA A 150 3.76 17.12 -5.27
CA ALA A 150 2.71 16.12 -5.27
C ALA A 150 1.32 16.75 -5.06
N THR A 151 0.27 16.01 -5.39
CA THR A 151 -1.10 16.37 -4.98
C THR A 151 -1.20 16.29 -3.45
N THR A 152 -1.98 17.18 -2.83
CA THR A 152 -2.27 17.13 -1.39
C THR A 152 -2.84 15.77 -1.01
N LEU A 153 -2.75 15.39 0.27
CA LEU A 153 -3.23 14.10 0.75
C LEU A 153 -4.71 13.89 0.42
N LEU A 154 -5.58 14.86 0.70
CA LEU A 154 -7.02 14.78 0.43
C LEU A 154 -7.30 14.59 -1.07
N ARG A 155 -6.63 15.36 -1.94
CA ARG A 155 -6.73 15.20 -3.38
C ARG A 155 -6.26 13.80 -3.82
N THR A 156 -5.15 13.33 -3.28
CA THR A 156 -4.61 11.99 -3.59
C THR A 156 -5.61 10.90 -3.23
N LEU A 157 -6.22 10.96 -2.03
CA LEU A 157 -7.23 9.99 -1.59
C LEU A 157 -8.48 10.01 -2.47
N ALA A 158 -8.96 11.20 -2.87
CA ALA A 158 -10.08 11.34 -3.79
C ALA A 158 -9.78 10.75 -5.18
N ASP A 159 -8.57 11.01 -5.72
CA ASP A 159 -8.14 10.43 -7.00
C ASP A 159 -7.99 8.91 -6.93
N ILE A 160 -7.49 8.35 -5.83
CA ILE A 160 -7.44 6.90 -5.58
C ILE A 160 -8.85 6.32 -5.48
N ALA A 161 -9.75 6.93 -4.73
CA ALA A 161 -11.14 6.47 -4.60
C ALA A 161 -11.85 6.41 -5.96
N ARG A 162 -11.56 7.36 -6.85
CA ARG A 162 -12.15 7.44 -8.19
C ARG A 162 -11.57 6.41 -9.16
N ASP A 163 -10.23 6.25 -9.19
CA ASP A 163 -9.55 5.60 -10.31
C ASP A 163 -9.06 4.17 -10.02
N TYR A 164 -8.98 3.76 -8.73
CA TYR A 164 -8.44 2.45 -8.34
C TYR A 164 -9.52 1.43 -7.95
N PRO A 165 -9.22 0.10 -7.97
CA PRO A 165 -10.13 -0.93 -7.49
C PRO A 165 -10.65 -0.66 -6.08
N LEU A 166 -11.90 -1.09 -5.80
CA LEU A 166 -12.57 -0.80 -4.53
C LEU A 166 -11.73 -1.18 -3.32
N ALA A 167 -11.23 -2.42 -3.31
CA ALA A 167 -10.42 -2.94 -2.21
C ALA A 167 -9.09 -2.17 -2.04
N PHE A 168 -8.47 -1.74 -3.16
CA PHE A 168 -7.27 -0.91 -3.12
C PHE A 168 -7.57 0.46 -2.48
N ALA A 169 -8.62 1.13 -2.95
CA ALA A 169 -8.96 2.47 -2.50
C ALA A 169 -9.37 2.49 -1.02
N VAL A 170 -10.19 1.53 -0.58
CA VAL A 170 -10.57 1.38 0.83
C VAL A 170 -9.34 1.16 1.70
N ALA A 171 -8.41 0.27 1.29
CA ALA A 171 -7.22 -0.02 2.08
C ALA A 171 -6.29 1.20 2.24
N VAL A 172 -6.18 2.04 1.22
CA VAL A 172 -5.41 3.29 1.30
C VAL A 172 -6.05 4.28 2.27
N ILE A 173 -7.38 4.48 2.17
CA ILE A 173 -8.09 5.43 3.02
C ILE A 173 -8.09 4.95 4.48
N ASP A 174 -8.33 3.67 4.73
CA ASP A 174 -8.25 3.08 6.06
C ASP A 174 -6.86 3.30 6.68
N ALA A 175 -5.80 3.05 5.92
CA ALA A 175 -4.42 3.27 6.37
C ALA A 175 -4.17 4.76 6.72
N ALA A 176 -4.66 5.69 5.91
CA ALA A 176 -4.52 7.12 6.17
C ALA A 176 -5.26 7.56 7.44
N ILE A 177 -6.45 6.99 7.70
CA ILE A 177 -7.23 7.25 8.92
C ILE A 177 -6.58 6.58 10.13
N HIS A 178 -6.19 5.31 10.00
CA HIS A 178 -5.55 4.55 11.08
C HIS A 178 -4.27 5.21 11.58
N THR A 179 -3.46 5.74 10.67
CA THR A 179 -2.23 6.48 11.00
C THR A 179 -2.48 7.93 11.42
N SER A 180 -3.75 8.34 11.54
CA SER A 180 -4.15 9.69 11.95
C SER A 180 -3.65 10.82 11.04
N LEU A 181 -3.34 10.52 9.78
CA LEU A 181 -3.00 11.54 8.78
C LEU A 181 -4.21 12.35 8.35
N VAL A 182 -5.39 11.72 8.35
CA VAL A 182 -6.68 12.35 8.07
C VAL A 182 -7.78 11.71 8.92
N THR A 183 -8.96 12.35 8.97
CA THR A 183 -10.19 11.77 9.51
C THR A 183 -11.17 11.47 8.38
N LEU A 184 -12.03 10.46 8.55
CA LEU A 184 -13.04 10.13 7.53
C LEU A 184 -14.00 11.31 7.24
N PRO A 185 -14.49 12.08 8.24
CA PRO A 185 -15.27 13.28 7.97
C PRO A 185 -14.56 14.28 7.05
N LEU A 186 -13.28 14.55 7.29
CA LEU A 186 -12.50 15.49 6.47
C LEU A 186 -12.36 15.00 5.01
N VAL A 187 -12.15 13.69 4.80
CA VAL A 187 -12.10 13.12 3.43
C VAL A 187 -13.45 13.24 2.74
N ARG A 188 -14.56 13.02 3.46
CA ARG A 188 -15.92 13.18 2.93
C ARG A 188 -16.21 14.63 2.54
N GLU A 189 -15.95 15.56 3.45
CA GLU A 189 -16.11 17.01 3.20
C GLU A 189 -15.33 17.45 1.97
N TYR A 190 -14.09 17.01 1.84
CA TYR A 190 -13.29 17.30 0.65
C TYR A 190 -13.92 16.76 -0.64
N CYS A 191 -14.38 15.49 -0.65
CA CYS A 191 -15.01 14.88 -1.82
C CYS A 191 -16.35 15.52 -2.17
N GLU A 192 -17.11 15.99 -1.20
CA GLU A 192 -18.36 16.73 -1.37
C GLU A 192 -18.12 18.12 -1.97
N ALA A 193 -17.08 18.84 -1.50
CA ALA A 193 -16.67 20.13 -2.03
C ALA A 193 -16.05 20.04 -3.44
N HIS A 194 -15.49 18.88 -3.79
CA HIS A 194 -14.81 18.64 -5.08
C HIS A 194 -15.41 17.42 -5.81
N PRO A 195 -16.70 17.49 -6.21
CA PRO A 195 -17.37 16.35 -6.84
C PRO A 195 -16.72 16.01 -8.18
N VAL A 196 -16.55 14.72 -8.41
CA VAL A 196 -15.96 14.25 -9.68
C VAL A 196 -17.05 14.13 -10.75
N ARG A 197 -16.74 14.55 -11.98
CA ARG A 197 -17.69 14.48 -13.12
C ARG A 197 -18.06 13.03 -13.49
N THR A 198 -17.19 12.09 -13.22
CA THR A 198 -17.38 10.68 -13.55
C THR A 198 -17.02 9.81 -12.36
N ARG A 199 -17.72 8.67 -12.19
CA ARG A 199 -17.46 7.68 -11.15
C ARG A 199 -17.76 8.16 -9.70
N GLN A 200 -18.60 9.18 -9.51
CA GLN A 200 -18.98 9.65 -8.17
C GLN A 200 -19.49 8.51 -7.28
N ARG A 201 -20.39 7.65 -7.79
CA ARG A 201 -20.92 6.48 -7.06
C ARG A 201 -19.81 5.54 -6.53
N ARG A 202 -18.67 5.51 -7.22
CA ARG A 202 -17.53 4.72 -6.76
C ARG A 202 -16.84 5.38 -5.58
N VAL A 203 -16.63 6.70 -5.63
CA VAL A 203 -16.10 7.48 -4.51
C VAL A 203 -17.00 7.30 -3.28
N ASP A 204 -18.32 7.47 -3.45
CA ASP A 204 -19.30 7.30 -2.38
C ASP A 204 -19.24 5.90 -1.77
N ARG A 205 -19.12 4.85 -2.62
CA ARG A 205 -18.99 3.46 -2.16
C ARG A 205 -17.69 3.23 -1.39
N VAL A 206 -16.57 3.79 -1.83
CA VAL A 206 -15.29 3.69 -1.12
C VAL A 206 -15.41 4.34 0.25
N LEU A 207 -15.92 5.58 0.32
CA LEU A 207 -16.11 6.33 1.57
C LEU A 207 -17.14 5.68 2.51
N GLY A 208 -18.14 5.00 1.95
CA GLY A 208 -19.12 4.23 2.72
C GLY A 208 -18.53 2.98 3.37
N LEU A 209 -17.43 2.44 2.84
CA LEU A 209 -16.75 1.23 3.34
C LEU A 209 -15.50 1.54 4.17
N ALA A 210 -15.01 2.76 4.15
CA ALA A 210 -13.80 3.15 4.86
C ALA A 210 -14.01 3.07 6.40
N ASP A 211 -13.03 2.48 7.09
CA ASP A 211 -13.04 2.27 8.54
C ASP A 211 -11.62 2.21 9.10
N GLY A 212 -11.19 3.28 9.77
CA GLY A 212 -9.85 3.39 10.35
C GLY A 212 -9.56 2.47 11.55
N ARG A 213 -10.53 1.66 11.99
CA ARG A 213 -10.29 0.62 13.01
C ARG A 213 -9.47 -0.55 12.47
N ARG A 214 -9.45 -0.76 11.16
CA ARG A 214 -8.65 -1.80 10.50
C ARG A 214 -7.17 -1.42 10.56
N GLU A 215 -6.35 -2.33 11.06
CA GLU A 215 -4.94 -2.08 11.38
C GLU A 215 -4.00 -2.49 10.24
N SER A 216 -4.52 -3.19 9.23
CA SER A 216 -3.71 -3.68 8.11
C SER A 216 -4.45 -3.58 6.77
N ILE A 217 -3.65 -3.49 5.70
CA ILE A 217 -4.17 -3.57 4.32
C ILE A 217 -4.99 -4.85 4.08
N ALA A 218 -4.53 -5.95 4.65
CA ALA A 218 -5.20 -7.24 4.53
C ALA A 218 -6.60 -7.22 5.14
N GLU A 219 -6.76 -6.62 6.31
CA GLU A 219 -8.07 -6.43 6.93
C GLU A 219 -8.98 -5.55 6.06
N SER A 220 -8.48 -4.45 5.53
CA SER A 220 -9.27 -3.57 4.66
C SER A 220 -9.76 -4.29 3.40
N ILE A 221 -8.89 -5.07 2.74
CA ILE A 221 -9.27 -5.89 1.60
C ILE A 221 -10.30 -6.94 2.01
N CYS A 222 -10.10 -7.64 3.13
CA CYS A 222 -11.01 -8.64 3.67
C CYS A 222 -12.42 -8.06 3.92
N ALA A 223 -12.51 -6.88 4.51
CA ALA A 223 -13.78 -6.20 4.74
C ALA A 223 -14.53 -5.90 3.43
N VAL A 224 -13.81 -5.47 2.39
CA VAL A 224 -14.42 -5.28 1.06
C VAL A 224 -14.89 -6.61 0.49
N ARG A 225 -14.12 -7.69 0.66
CA ARG A 225 -14.53 -9.04 0.23
C ARG A 225 -15.80 -9.51 0.94
N PHE A 226 -15.97 -9.26 2.23
CA PHE A 226 -17.23 -9.57 2.92
C PHE A 226 -18.43 -8.92 2.22
N VAL A 227 -18.28 -7.66 1.81
CA VAL A 227 -19.35 -6.95 1.08
C VAL A 227 -19.57 -7.54 -0.32
N GLU A 228 -18.51 -7.82 -1.06
CA GLU A 228 -18.58 -8.39 -2.42
C GLU A 228 -19.21 -9.78 -2.44
N PHE A 229 -18.95 -10.59 -1.41
CA PHE A 229 -19.54 -11.92 -1.26
C PHE A 229 -20.86 -11.91 -0.48
N SER A 230 -21.42 -10.74 -0.14
CA SER A 230 -22.67 -10.58 0.62
C SER A 230 -22.64 -11.34 1.97
N ILE A 231 -21.57 -11.16 2.71
CA ILE A 231 -21.37 -11.74 4.06
C ILE A 231 -21.59 -10.64 5.10
N PRO A 232 -22.77 -10.54 5.73
CA PRO A 232 -23.07 -9.48 6.67
C PRO A 232 -22.55 -9.76 8.07
N GLY A 233 -22.51 -8.70 8.91
CA GLY A 233 -22.40 -8.79 10.37
C GLY A 233 -20.98 -9.00 10.90
N PHE A 234 -19.94 -8.86 10.07
CA PHE A 234 -18.58 -8.79 10.57
C PHE A 234 -18.20 -7.36 10.99
N GLU A 235 -17.69 -7.24 12.21
CA GLU A 235 -17.12 -6.01 12.74
C GLU A 235 -15.61 -6.17 12.89
N PRO A 236 -14.81 -5.12 12.60
CA PRO A 236 -13.37 -5.18 12.78
C PRO A 236 -12.98 -4.98 14.24
N GLN A 237 -11.85 -5.56 14.63
CA GLN A 237 -11.16 -5.34 15.91
C GLN A 237 -12.03 -5.61 17.14
N VAL A 238 -12.70 -6.77 17.16
CA VAL A 238 -13.65 -7.14 18.19
C VAL A 238 -12.96 -7.81 19.37
N THR A 239 -13.18 -7.28 20.58
CA THR A 239 -12.81 -7.95 21.82
C THR A 239 -13.88 -8.96 22.21
N ILE A 240 -13.50 -10.22 22.35
CA ILE A 240 -14.33 -11.33 22.83
C ILE A 240 -14.03 -11.58 24.31
N ARG A 241 -15.07 -11.72 25.10
CA ARG A 241 -15.01 -12.04 26.53
C ARG A 241 -15.79 -13.33 26.80
N ASP A 242 -15.42 -14.04 27.87
CA ASP A 242 -16.18 -15.20 28.36
C ASP A 242 -17.46 -14.78 29.12
N GLU A 243 -18.23 -15.75 29.62
CA GLU A 243 -19.45 -15.54 30.37
C GLU A 243 -19.22 -14.79 31.69
N ASN A 244 -18.03 -14.84 32.24
CA ASN A 244 -17.61 -14.14 33.45
C ASN A 244 -17.06 -12.73 33.16
N GLY A 245 -17.06 -12.30 31.90
CA GLY A 245 -16.50 -11.00 31.48
C GLY A 245 -14.99 -10.97 31.27
N ASN A 246 -14.28 -12.10 31.44
CA ASN A 246 -12.84 -12.16 31.27
C ASN A 246 -12.45 -12.03 29.80
N PHE A 247 -11.32 -11.39 29.53
CA PHE A 247 -10.75 -11.26 28.19
C PHE A 247 -10.34 -12.64 27.65
N VAL A 248 -10.81 -12.95 26.44
CA VAL A 248 -10.45 -14.16 25.71
C VAL A 248 -9.55 -13.87 24.53
N ALA A 249 -10.00 -12.96 23.65
CA ALA A 249 -9.24 -12.58 22.46
C ALA A 249 -9.68 -11.20 21.94
N ARG A 250 -8.78 -10.51 21.25
CA ARG A 250 -9.09 -9.45 20.29
C ARG A 250 -8.88 -10.05 18.91
N THR A 251 -9.89 -9.98 18.06
CA THR A 251 -9.92 -10.62 16.75
C THR A 251 -9.98 -9.57 15.64
N ASP A 252 -9.36 -9.83 14.49
CA ASP A 252 -9.35 -8.89 13.37
C ASP A 252 -10.79 -8.63 12.89
N PHE A 253 -11.60 -9.69 12.82
CA PHE A 253 -13.04 -9.61 12.54
C PHE A 253 -13.83 -10.62 13.35
N ALA A 254 -14.98 -10.23 13.85
CA ALA A 254 -15.95 -11.15 14.41
C ALA A 254 -17.39 -10.84 13.96
N ASN A 255 -18.14 -11.91 13.66
CA ASN A 255 -19.57 -11.90 13.59
C ASN A 255 -20.10 -12.55 14.88
N ARG A 256 -20.55 -11.74 15.86
CA ARG A 256 -20.99 -12.21 17.17
C ARG A 256 -22.24 -13.09 17.06
N ARG A 257 -23.19 -12.71 16.18
CA ARG A 257 -24.44 -13.44 15.97
C ARG A 257 -24.17 -14.82 15.38
N ALA A 258 -23.32 -14.91 14.39
CA ALA A 258 -22.97 -16.18 13.75
C ALA A 258 -21.85 -16.93 14.49
N LYS A 259 -21.35 -16.43 15.62
CA LYS A 259 -20.22 -17.02 16.35
C LYS A 259 -19.08 -17.37 15.39
N THR A 260 -18.68 -16.43 14.56
CA THR A 260 -17.66 -16.65 13.53
C THR A 260 -16.59 -15.57 13.60
N VAL A 261 -15.33 -15.97 13.60
CA VAL A 261 -14.16 -15.12 13.64
C VAL A 261 -13.36 -15.31 12.35
N ALA A 262 -12.86 -14.22 11.77
CA ALA A 262 -11.91 -14.23 10.68
C ALA A 262 -10.66 -13.46 11.10
N GLU A 263 -9.50 -14.10 11.04
CA GLU A 263 -8.21 -13.55 11.45
C GLU A 263 -7.19 -13.67 10.33
N PHE A 264 -6.32 -12.68 10.25
CA PHE A 264 -5.26 -12.67 9.26
C PHE A 264 -3.97 -13.27 9.84
N ASP A 265 -3.51 -14.34 9.20
CA ASP A 265 -2.23 -14.97 9.53
C ASP A 265 -1.10 -14.22 8.78
N GLY A 266 -0.58 -13.19 9.43
CA GLY A 266 0.57 -12.45 8.91
C GLY A 266 1.83 -13.29 9.06
N ALA A 267 2.39 -13.76 7.96
CA ALA A 267 3.64 -14.54 7.90
C ALA A 267 4.86 -13.90 8.61
N GLY A 268 4.72 -12.65 9.09
CA GLY A 268 5.77 -11.92 9.82
C GLY A 268 5.72 -12.02 11.33
N LYS A 269 4.67 -12.57 11.94
CA LYS A 269 4.50 -12.58 13.40
C LYS A 269 5.52 -13.49 14.13
N TYR A 270 6.07 -14.50 13.45
CA TYR A 270 6.95 -15.50 14.07
C TYR A 270 8.45 -15.18 13.99
N HIS A 271 8.84 -14.04 13.41
CA HIS A 271 10.25 -13.67 13.22
C HIS A 271 10.64 -12.37 13.94
N LEU A 272 9.91 -11.97 14.98
CA LEU A 272 10.29 -10.81 15.78
C LEU A 272 11.49 -11.17 16.68
N PRO A 273 12.59 -10.40 16.65
CA PRO A 273 13.75 -10.64 17.51
C PRO A 273 13.34 -10.64 18.99
N GLY A 274 13.77 -11.64 19.74
CA GLY A 274 13.56 -11.73 21.20
C GLY A 274 12.28 -12.45 21.65
N ARG A 275 11.48 -13.03 20.75
CA ARG A 275 10.35 -13.87 21.11
C ARG A 275 10.63 -15.35 20.84
N ASP A 276 10.20 -16.23 21.77
CA ASP A 276 10.27 -17.68 21.57
C ASP A 276 9.11 -18.13 20.66
N PRO A 277 9.38 -18.61 19.43
CA PRO A 277 8.33 -19.03 18.49
C PRO A 277 7.44 -20.17 19.04
N ARG A 278 7.97 -21.05 19.89
CA ARG A 278 7.22 -22.15 20.50
C ARG A 278 6.18 -21.63 21.50
N ARG A 279 6.59 -20.69 22.33
CA ARG A 279 5.70 -20.06 23.30
C ARG A 279 4.58 -19.26 22.63
N GLU A 280 4.90 -18.49 21.58
CA GLU A 280 3.91 -17.75 20.81
C GLU A 280 2.89 -18.69 20.15
N LEU A 281 3.35 -19.80 19.58
CA LEU A 281 2.48 -20.81 18.97
C LEU A 281 1.55 -21.47 20.01
N GLU A 282 2.06 -21.73 21.21
CA GLU A 282 1.25 -22.31 22.29
C GLU A 282 0.20 -21.33 22.79
N LEU A 283 0.54 -20.06 22.97
CA LEU A 283 -0.42 -19.01 23.35
C LEU A 283 -1.51 -18.86 22.29
N GLU A 284 -1.15 -18.95 21.02
CA GLU A 284 -2.09 -18.89 19.88
C GLU A 284 -3.08 -20.08 19.90
N ARG A 285 -2.57 -21.31 20.15
CA ARG A 285 -3.40 -22.52 20.28
C ARG A 285 -4.37 -22.42 21.46
N GLN A 286 -3.89 -21.94 22.60
CA GLN A 286 -4.74 -21.73 23.78
C GLN A 286 -5.83 -20.68 23.53
N ARG A 287 -5.50 -19.61 22.81
CA ARG A 287 -6.45 -18.57 22.40
C ARG A 287 -7.53 -19.14 21.47
N GLU A 288 -7.13 -19.90 20.45
CA GLU A 288 -8.07 -20.55 19.54
C GLU A 288 -8.96 -21.57 20.24
N TYR A 289 -8.39 -22.37 21.17
CA TYR A 289 -9.16 -23.32 21.98
C TYR A 289 -10.25 -22.61 22.82
N LYS A 290 -9.91 -21.48 23.46
CA LYS A 290 -10.89 -20.71 24.21
C LYS A 290 -12.00 -20.15 23.32
N LEU A 291 -11.67 -19.65 22.12
CA LEU A 291 -12.68 -19.18 21.17
C LEU A 291 -13.63 -20.30 20.73
N ARG A 292 -13.08 -21.50 20.46
CA ARG A 292 -13.88 -22.68 20.09
C ARG A 292 -14.80 -23.15 21.21
N ASN A 293 -14.33 -23.12 22.46
CA ASN A 293 -15.17 -23.45 23.63
C ASN A 293 -16.33 -22.48 23.82
N LEU A 294 -16.18 -21.21 23.40
CA LEU A 294 -17.28 -20.23 23.35
C LEU A 294 -18.19 -20.39 22.13
N GLY A 295 -17.98 -21.45 21.32
CA GLY A 295 -18.78 -21.78 20.13
C GLY A 295 -18.37 -21.03 18.86
N TYR A 296 -17.24 -20.31 18.86
CA TYR A 296 -16.78 -19.62 17.68
C TYR A 296 -16.11 -20.55 16.66
N SER A 297 -16.49 -20.41 15.39
CA SER A 297 -15.74 -20.94 14.26
C SER A 297 -14.65 -19.94 13.86
N VAL A 298 -13.40 -20.38 13.77
CA VAL A 298 -12.26 -19.53 13.45
C VAL A 298 -11.78 -19.80 12.02
N PHE A 299 -11.77 -18.77 11.18
CA PHE A 299 -11.22 -18.78 9.83
C PHE A 299 -9.90 -18.04 9.82
N ARG A 300 -8.82 -18.73 9.42
CA ARG A 300 -7.49 -18.17 9.20
C ARG A 300 -7.35 -17.82 7.73
N LEU A 301 -7.06 -16.55 7.44
CA LEU A 301 -6.87 -16.04 6.09
C LEU A 301 -5.40 -15.72 5.86
N ARG A 302 -4.90 -16.10 4.70
CA ARG A 302 -3.59 -15.72 4.18
C ARG A 302 -3.77 -14.69 3.08
N TRP A 303 -2.69 -14.01 2.72
CA TRP A 303 -2.72 -13.01 1.67
C TRP A 303 -3.34 -13.50 0.35
N GLN A 304 -3.00 -14.72 -0.08
CA GLN A 304 -3.54 -15.31 -1.29
C GLN A 304 -5.06 -15.55 -1.25
N ASP A 305 -5.60 -15.83 -0.06
CA ASP A 305 -7.01 -16.11 0.14
C ASP A 305 -7.89 -14.88 -0.14
N LEU A 306 -7.34 -13.66 0.02
CA LEU A 306 -8.04 -12.41 -0.30
C LEU A 306 -8.43 -12.29 -1.78
N PHE A 307 -7.72 -12.99 -2.66
CA PHE A 307 -7.92 -12.98 -4.11
C PHE A 307 -8.60 -14.26 -4.63
N SER A 308 -9.04 -15.14 -3.71
CA SER A 308 -9.81 -16.35 -4.01
C SER A 308 -11.24 -16.25 -3.48
N ALA A 309 -12.19 -16.89 -4.17
CA ALA A 309 -13.57 -16.96 -3.71
C ALA A 309 -13.79 -17.99 -2.58
N ASP A 310 -12.96 -19.03 -2.54
CA ASP A 310 -13.23 -20.28 -1.80
C ASP A 310 -13.43 -20.05 -0.30
N VAL A 311 -12.55 -19.30 0.34
CA VAL A 311 -12.64 -19.03 1.78
C VAL A 311 -13.88 -18.18 2.10
N PHE A 312 -14.19 -17.19 1.26
CA PHE A 312 -15.35 -16.32 1.46
C PHE A 312 -16.67 -17.07 1.26
N LEU A 313 -16.74 -17.99 0.31
CA LEU A 313 -17.90 -18.87 0.13
C LEU A 313 -18.13 -19.77 1.35
N ARG A 314 -17.06 -20.33 1.93
CA ARG A 314 -17.15 -21.12 3.17
C ARG A 314 -17.61 -20.25 4.37
N ILE A 315 -17.07 -19.05 4.53
CA ILE A 315 -17.49 -18.11 5.57
C ILE A 315 -18.98 -17.76 5.38
N ARG A 316 -19.40 -17.46 4.14
CA ARG A 316 -20.81 -17.18 3.82
C ARG A 316 -21.73 -18.32 4.21
N ALA A 317 -21.37 -19.55 3.84
CA ALA A 317 -22.15 -20.76 4.19
C ALA A 317 -22.26 -20.92 5.71
N ARG A 318 -21.19 -20.69 6.46
CA ARG A 318 -21.18 -20.76 7.93
C ARG A 318 -22.09 -19.69 8.56
N VAL A 319 -22.03 -18.45 8.06
CA VAL A 319 -22.89 -17.37 8.56
C VAL A 319 -24.37 -17.64 8.26
N ALA A 320 -24.67 -18.15 7.06
CA ALA A 320 -26.05 -18.49 6.66
C ALA A 320 -26.64 -19.64 7.48
N SER A 321 -25.85 -20.68 7.81
CA SER A 321 -26.32 -21.82 8.61
C SER A 321 -26.76 -21.45 10.02
N THR A 322 -26.16 -20.39 10.60
CA THR A 322 -26.55 -19.91 11.95
C THR A 322 -27.75 -18.98 11.93
N ALA A 323 -28.07 -18.34 10.82
CA ALA A 323 -29.27 -17.51 10.69
C ALA A 323 -30.56 -18.35 10.63
N GLY A 324 -30.47 -19.61 10.16
CA GLY A 324 -31.61 -20.53 10.07
C GLY A 324 -31.94 -21.29 11.37
N THR A 325 -31.12 -21.17 12.42
CA THR A 325 -31.31 -21.95 13.69
C THR A 325 -31.98 -21.12 14.79
N THR A 326 -32.33 -19.88 14.52
CA THR A 326 -32.96 -18.91 15.45
C THR A 326 -34.39 -18.55 15.01
N GLY A 327 -35.11 -19.47 14.32
CA GLY A 327 -36.52 -19.36 13.95
C GLY A 327 -37.42 -20.21 14.83
#